data_51b98c1d5387d5d43bdd6e273dd85204
#
_entry.id   51b98c1d5387d5d43bdd6e273dd85204
#
_cell.length_a   1.000
_cell.length_b   1.000
_cell.length_c   1.000
_cell.angle_alpha   90.00
_cell.angle_beta   90.00
_cell.angle_gamma   90.00
#
_symmetry.space_group_name_H-M   'P 1'
#
loop_
_entity.id
_entity.type
_entity.pdbx_description
1 polymer ?
#
loop_
_entity_poly.entity_id
_entity_poly.type
_entity_poly.pdbx_seq_one_letter_code
_entity_poly.pdbx_strand_id
1 'polypeptide(L)'
;MKLRLSFGIFPKLLLTMLVVTLIPLGAIWYLDYRSESEKLSSQIEQRLSGQADTMTGYVDAWVDMHLRMLRQNAALEDMASMEAKRQKPLLRAIAAEYKWVYLAFTIAPDGNNVGRNDEEPPRFYGDRGYFKQAIEGRQMGQEVVISRTTGQPAVILSVPIWQLDKVLGVLAVGTSISDVTTTIANAKIGQTGFVFLVDDGGKVIAHPTARDSLKAHPAVVGLGGDQRKQLVYTDSSGKRVIAFAEKTKYGWTLVAQQDYDEAYQPLTEANTSALILLGITILFVLVASYLLAGALTRPIRRLTQISDGISRGNLAAAIAEVRRSDEIGSLARAIERLRASVKLAVDRLGTAR
;
A
#
# COMPACT_ATOMS: atom_id res chain seq x y z
N MET A 1 -18.56 52.97 12.10
CA MET A 1 -19.62 52.84 11.05
C MET A 1 -19.89 51.35 10.86
N LYS A 2 -20.93 50.79 11.55
CA LYS A 2 -21.31 49.37 11.38
C LYS A 2 -22.11 49.25 10.06
N LEU A 3 -21.48 48.70 9.02
CA LEU A 3 -22.20 48.27 7.82
C LEU A 3 -23.21 47.19 8.23
N ARG A 4 -24.47 47.57 8.45
CA ARG A 4 -25.61 46.65 8.49
C ARG A 4 -25.83 46.19 7.03
N LEU A 5 -25.16 45.15 6.61
CA LEU A 5 -25.52 44.40 5.42
C LEU A 5 -26.94 43.84 5.66
N SER A 6 -27.97 44.60 5.22
CA SER A 6 -29.34 44.06 5.21
C SER A 6 -29.45 43.08 4.05
N PHE A 7 -29.06 41.83 4.34
CA PHE A 7 -29.28 40.72 3.42
C PHE A 7 -30.81 40.60 3.16
N GLY A 8 -31.25 40.86 1.95
CA GLY A 8 -32.60 40.59 1.54
C GLY A 8 -32.99 39.12 1.67
N ILE A 9 -34.26 38.79 1.47
CA ILE A 9 -34.77 37.40 1.58
C ILE A 9 -34.05 36.46 0.60
N PHE A 10 -33.77 36.91 -0.63
CA PHE A 10 -33.08 36.12 -1.66
C PHE A 10 -31.75 35.56 -1.23
N PRO A 11 -30.72 36.36 -0.82
CA PRO A 11 -29.44 35.84 -0.40
C PRO A 11 -29.49 35.00 0.88
N LYS A 12 -30.43 35.28 1.79
CA LYS A 12 -30.62 34.44 3.00
C LYS A 12 -31.10 33.04 2.61
N LEU A 13 -32.10 32.93 1.74
CA LEU A 13 -32.66 31.67 1.26
C LEU A 13 -31.59 30.85 0.52
N LEU A 14 -30.85 31.49 -0.39
CA LEU A 14 -29.79 30.87 -1.16
C LEU A 14 -28.66 30.33 -0.22
N LEU A 15 -28.23 31.15 0.73
CA LEU A 15 -27.20 30.75 1.70
C LEU A 15 -27.66 29.57 2.57
N THR A 16 -28.91 29.63 3.07
CA THR A 16 -29.44 28.54 3.90
C THR A 16 -29.52 27.23 3.12
N MET A 17 -30.00 27.26 1.88
CA MET A 17 -30.05 26.06 1.02
C MET A 17 -28.67 25.49 0.75
N LEU A 18 -27.69 26.36 0.46
CA LEU A 18 -26.31 25.93 0.25
C LEU A 18 -25.70 25.26 1.53
N VAL A 19 -25.85 25.92 2.68
CA VAL A 19 -25.32 25.42 3.95
C VAL A 19 -25.93 24.05 4.31
N VAL A 20 -27.27 23.93 4.21
CA VAL A 20 -28.00 22.70 4.54
C VAL A 20 -27.63 21.54 3.61
N THR A 21 -27.26 21.84 2.36
CA THR A 21 -26.88 20.79 1.40
C THR A 21 -25.39 20.47 1.45
N LEU A 22 -24.50 21.49 1.48
CA LEU A 22 -23.07 21.29 1.33
C LEU A 22 -22.40 20.72 2.58
N ILE A 23 -22.89 21.08 3.78
CA ILE A 23 -22.28 20.58 5.04
C ILE A 23 -22.49 19.07 5.19
N PRO A 24 -23.70 18.50 5.07
CA PRO A 24 -23.88 17.04 5.15
C PRO A 24 -23.17 16.31 4.03
N LEU A 25 -23.21 16.83 2.79
CA LEU A 25 -22.56 16.20 1.64
C LEU A 25 -21.04 16.14 1.81
N GLY A 26 -20.43 17.24 2.26
CA GLY A 26 -18.99 17.27 2.58
C GLY A 26 -18.61 16.36 3.73
N ALA A 27 -19.45 16.27 4.76
CA ALA A 27 -19.22 15.36 5.89
C ALA A 27 -19.29 13.89 5.46
N ILE A 28 -20.28 13.51 4.63
CA ILE A 28 -20.39 12.14 4.10
C ILE A 28 -19.18 11.82 3.24
N TRP A 29 -18.79 12.68 2.29
CA TRP A 29 -17.60 12.49 1.47
C TRP A 29 -16.32 12.29 2.32
N TYR A 30 -16.14 13.13 3.36
CA TYR A 30 -14.96 13.03 4.23
C TYR A 30 -14.91 11.69 5.02
N LEU A 31 -16.06 11.27 5.56
CA LEU A 31 -16.16 10.02 6.32
C LEU A 31 -15.95 8.81 5.44
N ASP A 32 -16.53 8.83 4.23
CA ASP A 32 -16.37 7.75 3.25
C ASP A 32 -14.93 7.64 2.75
N TYR A 33 -14.30 8.77 2.37
CA TYR A 33 -12.91 8.81 1.97
C TYR A 33 -11.97 8.25 3.07
N ARG A 34 -12.19 8.65 4.32
CA ARG A 34 -11.40 8.17 5.45
C ARG A 34 -11.58 6.66 5.67
N SER A 35 -12.81 6.19 5.67
CA SER A 35 -13.12 4.76 5.83
C SER A 35 -12.50 3.92 4.72
N GLU A 36 -12.60 4.36 3.46
CA GLU A 36 -12.06 3.64 2.31
C GLU A 36 -10.52 3.65 2.31
N SER A 37 -9.90 4.76 2.71
CA SER A 37 -8.46 4.86 2.87
C SER A 37 -7.91 3.90 3.94
N GLU A 38 -8.57 3.79 5.09
CA GLU A 38 -8.20 2.86 6.17
C GLU A 38 -8.35 1.40 5.72
N LYS A 39 -9.45 1.05 5.04
CA LYS A 39 -9.68 -0.29 4.49
C LYS A 39 -8.63 -0.68 3.45
N LEU A 40 -8.38 0.21 2.47
CA LEU A 40 -7.39 -0.04 1.43
C LEU A 40 -5.98 -0.20 2.01
N SER A 41 -5.61 0.64 2.98
CA SER A 41 -4.32 0.52 3.67
C SER A 41 -4.16 -0.86 4.33
N SER A 42 -5.18 -1.33 5.04
CA SER A 42 -5.20 -2.66 5.64
C SER A 42 -5.14 -3.79 4.61
N GLN A 43 -5.84 -3.65 3.49
CA GLN A 43 -5.78 -4.62 2.39
C GLN A 43 -4.40 -4.70 1.72
N ILE A 44 -3.74 -3.55 1.52
CA ILE A 44 -2.37 -3.48 0.99
C ILE A 44 -1.41 -4.18 1.96
N GLU A 45 -1.50 -3.88 3.25
CA GLU A 45 -0.69 -4.52 4.28
C GLU A 45 -0.89 -6.04 4.28
N GLN A 46 -2.13 -6.51 4.31
CA GLN A 46 -2.45 -7.94 4.27
C GLN A 46 -1.93 -8.62 3.00
N ARG A 47 -2.02 -7.97 1.85
CA ARG A 47 -1.50 -8.50 0.59
C ARG A 47 0.01 -8.61 0.59
N LEU A 48 0.71 -7.55 1.00
CA LEU A 48 2.18 -7.52 1.04
C LEU A 48 2.72 -8.49 2.10
N SER A 49 2.13 -8.49 3.32
CA SER A 49 2.53 -9.41 4.38
C SER A 49 2.23 -10.87 4.01
N GLY A 50 1.06 -11.16 3.46
CA GLY A 50 0.71 -12.51 3.01
C GLY A 50 1.64 -13.04 1.91
N GLN A 51 2.08 -12.17 1.00
CA GLN A 51 3.07 -12.52 -0.01
C GLN A 51 4.45 -12.74 0.64
N ALA A 52 4.84 -11.89 1.59
CA ALA A 52 6.08 -12.05 2.34
C ALA A 52 6.07 -13.35 3.15
N ASP A 53 5.01 -13.62 3.93
CA ASP A 53 4.84 -14.86 4.71
C ASP A 53 4.97 -16.12 3.82
N THR A 54 4.32 -16.10 2.65
CA THR A 54 4.36 -17.23 1.72
C THR A 54 5.78 -17.48 1.19
N MET A 55 6.48 -16.42 0.79
CA MET A 55 7.85 -16.54 0.26
C MET A 55 8.85 -16.83 1.35
N THR A 56 8.71 -16.26 2.54
CA THR A 56 9.52 -16.57 3.73
C THR A 56 9.37 -18.05 4.09
N GLY A 57 8.13 -18.56 4.14
CA GLY A 57 7.87 -19.97 4.39
C GLY A 57 8.51 -20.90 3.34
N TYR A 58 8.47 -20.51 2.06
CA TYR A 58 9.12 -21.25 0.99
C TYR A 58 10.66 -21.28 1.17
N VAL A 59 11.27 -20.13 1.46
CA VAL A 59 12.71 -20.01 1.68
C VAL A 59 13.14 -20.82 2.92
N ASP A 60 12.40 -20.71 4.02
CA ASP A 60 12.68 -21.44 5.24
C ASP A 60 12.59 -22.96 5.04
N ALA A 61 11.56 -23.42 4.32
CA ALA A 61 11.41 -24.84 3.99
C ALA A 61 12.54 -25.35 3.09
N TRP A 62 12.97 -24.51 2.13
CA TRP A 62 14.10 -24.82 1.25
C TRP A 62 15.39 -24.96 2.05
N VAL A 63 15.71 -24.02 2.94
CA VAL A 63 16.89 -24.11 3.81
C VAL A 63 16.79 -25.30 4.76
N ASP A 64 15.64 -25.53 5.41
CA ASP A 64 15.40 -26.65 6.32
C ASP A 64 15.63 -28.01 5.64
N MET A 65 15.20 -28.17 4.40
CA MET A 65 15.43 -29.38 3.62
C MET A 65 16.94 -29.64 3.43
N HIS A 66 17.70 -28.64 3.04
CA HIS A 66 19.14 -28.73 2.86
C HIS A 66 19.87 -29.04 4.17
N LEU A 67 19.47 -28.39 5.26
CA LEU A 67 20.08 -28.63 6.57
C LEU A 67 19.80 -30.03 7.09
N ARG A 68 18.59 -30.56 6.89
CA ARG A 68 18.27 -31.95 7.28
C ARG A 68 19.15 -32.94 6.50
N MET A 69 19.26 -32.76 5.21
CA MET A 69 20.16 -33.58 4.37
C MET A 69 21.61 -33.47 4.84
N LEU A 70 22.12 -32.27 5.07
CA LEU A 70 23.51 -32.08 5.54
C LEU A 70 23.73 -32.72 6.89
N ARG A 71 22.88 -32.52 7.89
CA ARG A 71 23.01 -33.08 9.23
C ARG A 71 22.97 -34.61 9.21
N GLN A 72 22.07 -35.20 8.43
CA GLN A 72 21.97 -36.65 8.27
C GLN A 72 23.23 -37.21 7.69
N ASN A 73 23.80 -36.61 6.64
CA ASN A 73 25.03 -37.08 6.03
C ASN A 73 26.28 -36.81 6.91
N ALA A 74 26.32 -35.68 7.64
CA ALA A 74 27.42 -35.37 8.55
C ALA A 74 27.52 -36.36 9.73
N ALA A 75 26.43 -37.02 10.10
CA ALA A 75 26.39 -38.02 11.18
C ALA A 75 26.83 -39.40 10.74
N LEU A 76 27.08 -39.65 9.44
CA LEU A 76 27.56 -40.94 8.95
C LEU A 76 29.03 -41.18 9.36
N GLU A 77 29.34 -42.38 9.76
CA GLU A 77 30.70 -42.78 10.20
C GLU A 77 31.77 -42.48 9.13
N ASP A 78 31.46 -42.78 7.87
CA ASP A 78 32.36 -42.51 6.76
C ASP A 78 32.59 -41.02 6.54
N MET A 79 31.58 -40.17 6.82
CA MET A 79 31.74 -38.71 6.77
C MET A 79 32.60 -38.22 7.94
N ALA A 80 32.34 -38.75 9.15
CA ALA A 80 33.11 -38.42 10.37
C ALA A 80 34.54 -38.94 10.36
N SER A 81 34.86 -39.91 9.50
CA SER A 81 36.26 -40.43 9.35
C SER A 81 37.25 -39.36 8.94
N MET A 82 36.80 -38.28 8.31
CA MET A 82 37.63 -37.25 7.69
C MET A 82 38.68 -37.79 6.72
N GLU A 83 38.39 -38.95 6.07
CA GLU A 83 39.20 -39.57 5.05
C GLU A 83 38.57 -39.37 3.66
N ALA A 84 39.29 -38.72 2.74
CA ALA A 84 38.81 -38.40 1.41
C ALA A 84 38.24 -39.62 0.65
N LYS A 85 38.89 -40.78 0.77
CA LYS A 85 38.47 -42.04 0.09
C LYS A 85 37.11 -42.54 0.59
N ARG A 86 36.84 -42.43 1.89
CA ARG A 86 35.57 -42.86 2.51
C ARG A 86 34.43 -41.85 2.26
N GLN A 87 34.75 -40.54 2.27
CA GLN A 87 33.80 -39.47 2.06
C GLN A 87 33.34 -39.33 0.61
N LYS A 88 34.22 -39.54 -0.37
CA LYS A 88 33.98 -39.29 -1.79
C LYS A 88 32.72 -39.98 -2.34
N PRO A 89 32.43 -41.26 -2.07
CA PRO A 89 31.20 -41.91 -2.52
C PRO A 89 29.92 -41.21 -1.98
N LEU A 90 29.95 -40.80 -0.70
CA LEU A 90 28.80 -40.09 -0.08
C LEU A 90 28.59 -38.70 -0.68
N LEU A 91 29.70 -37.97 -0.88
CA LEU A 91 29.62 -36.61 -1.49
C LEU A 91 29.11 -36.66 -2.94
N ARG A 92 29.54 -37.72 -3.69
CA ARG A 92 28.99 -37.96 -5.04
C ARG A 92 27.50 -38.31 -5.01
N ALA A 93 27.07 -39.13 -4.05
CA ALA A 93 25.67 -39.49 -3.90
C ALA A 93 24.79 -38.26 -3.58
N ILE A 94 25.27 -37.36 -2.70
CA ILE A 94 24.61 -36.08 -2.43
C ILE A 94 24.44 -35.28 -3.71
N ALA A 95 25.51 -35.09 -4.49
CA ALA A 95 25.45 -34.29 -5.71
C ALA A 95 24.63 -34.94 -6.84
N ALA A 96 24.53 -36.26 -6.86
CA ALA A 96 23.77 -37.02 -7.84
C ALA A 96 22.24 -36.97 -7.52
N GLU A 97 21.87 -37.09 -6.25
CA GLU A 97 20.50 -37.10 -5.78
C GLU A 97 19.89 -35.70 -5.84
N TYR A 98 20.64 -34.67 -5.37
CA TYR A 98 20.17 -33.29 -5.30
C TYR A 98 20.76 -32.48 -6.46
N LYS A 99 20.07 -32.44 -7.61
CA LYS A 99 20.53 -31.79 -8.86
C LYS A 99 20.92 -30.33 -8.73
N TRP A 100 20.38 -29.62 -7.73
CA TRP A 100 20.71 -28.23 -7.44
C TRP A 100 22.00 -28.07 -6.60
N VAL A 101 22.53 -29.18 -6.05
CA VAL A 101 23.85 -29.22 -5.38
C VAL A 101 24.92 -29.47 -6.44
N TYR A 102 25.60 -28.40 -6.85
CA TYR A 102 26.69 -28.52 -7.82
C TYR A 102 28.03 -28.93 -7.18
N LEU A 103 28.19 -28.71 -5.87
CA LEU A 103 29.37 -29.02 -5.11
C LEU A 103 29.01 -29.52 -3.70
N ALA A 104 29.46 -30.71 -3.34
CA ALA A 104 29.43 -31.26 -1.97
C ALA A 104 30.87 -31.54 -1.52
N PHE A 105 31.28 -31.02 -0.36
CA PHE A 105 32.66 -31.11 0.07
C PHE A 105 32.78 -31.02 1.59
N THR A 106 33.91 -31.52 2.09
CA THR A 106 34.27 -31.47 3.51
C THR A 106 35.53 -30.64 3.72
N ILE A 107 35.64 -30.03 4.88
CA ILE A 107 36.75 -29.13 5.26
C ILE A 107 37.27 -29.55 6.63
N ALA A 108 38.58 -29.74 6.74
CA ALA A 108 39.23 -30.00 8.01
C ALA A 108 39.31 -28.76 8.91
N PRO A 109 39.59 -28.89 10.20
CA PRO A 109 39.67 -27.75 11.13
C PRO A 109 40.70 -26.69 10.75
N ASP A 110 41.72 -27.06 9.98
CA ASP A 110 42.74 -26.16 9.46
C ASP A 110 42.27 -25.34 8.23
N GLY A 111 41.06 -25.58 7.77
CA GLY A 111 40.45 -24.88 6.62
C GLY A 111 40.75 -25.51 5.26
N ASN A 112 41.51 -26.62 5.23
CA ASN A 112 41.80 -27.33 3.99
C ASN A 112 40.66 -28.28 3.62
N ASN A 113 40.36 -28.38 2.32
CA ASN A 113 39.40 -29.33 1.81
C ASN A 113 39.89 -30.76 1.94
N VAL A 114 39.03 -31.68 2.40
CA VAL A 114 39.36 -33.12 2.54
C VAL A 114 38.73 -33.90 1.39
N GLY A 115 37.43 -33.92 1.30
CA GLY A 115 36.66 -34.63 0.27
C GLY A 115 35.87 -33.68 -0.64
N ARG A 116 35.73 -34.10 -1.91
CA ARG A 116 34.88 -33.39 -2.90
C ARG A 116 34.12 -34.42 -3.76
N ASN A 117 32.93 -34.02 -4.24
CA ASN A 117 32.17 -34.85 -5.18
C ASN A 117 32.75 -34.82 -6.60
N ASP A 118 33.47 -33.76 -6.98
CA ASP A 118 34.14 -33.59 -8.26
C ASP A 118 35.61 -34.03 -8.21
N GLU A 119 36.31 -33.94 -9.35
CA GLU A 119 37.75 -34.32 -9.46
C GLU A 119 38.68 -33.10 -9.34
N GLU A 120 38.14 -31.93 -8.97
CA GLU A 120 38.96 -30.74 -8.81
C GLU A 120 39.92 -30.86 -7.63
N PRO A 121 41.11 -30.25 -7.72
CA PRO A 121 42.11 -30.30 -6.63
C PRO A 121 41.57 -29.65 -5.34
N PRO A 122 42.02 -30.13 -4.18
CA PRO A 122 41.67 -29.53 -2.89
C PRO A 122 41.99 -28.04 -2.84
N ARG A 123 41.11 -27.28 -2.19
CA ARG A 123 41.23 -25.81 -2.04
C ARG A 123 41.12 -25.40 -0.57
N PHE A 124 41.71 -24.26 -0.23
CA PHE A 124 41.57 -23.67 1.11
C PHE A 124 40.26 -22.88 1.23
N TYR A 125 39.50 -23.13 2.30
CA TYR A 125 38.22 -22.50 2.63
C TYR A 125 38.19 -21.91 4.05
N GLY A 126 39.31 -21.87 4.77
CA GLY A 126 39.38 -21.36 6.14
C GLY A 126 39.07 -19.85 6.27
N ASP A 127 39.13 -19.10 5.15
CA ASP A 127 38.78 -17.68 5.07
C ASP A 127 37.27 -17.43 4.99
N ARG A 128 36.45 -18.44 4.68
CA ARG A 128 35.04 -18.35 4.38
C ARG A 128 34.17 -18.26 5.61
N GLY A 129 33.12 -17.38 5.53
CA GLY A 129 32.18 -17.16 6.63
C GLY A 129 31.40 -18.41 7.01
N TYR A 130 30.91 -19.18 6.04
CA TYR A 130 30.20 -20.44 6.29
C TYR A 130 31.07 -21.49 7.03
N PHE A 131 32.36 -21.53 6.73
CA PHE A 131 33.31 -22.44 7.42
C PHE A 131 33.51 -22.00 8.88
N LYS A 132 33.81 -20.72 9.12
CA LYS A 132 34.02 -20.15 10.46
C LYS A 132 32.82 -20.38 11.37
N GLN A 133 31.63 -20.15 10.84
CA GLN A 133 30.38 -20.35 11.57
C GLN A 133 30.19 -21.81 11.99
N ALA A 134 30.42 -22.77 11.09
CA ALA A 134 30.23 -24.18 11.37
C ALA A 134 31.35 -24.78 12.25
N ILE A 135 32.62 -24.41 12.04
CA ILE A 135 33.73 -24.92 12.86
C ILE A 135 33.68 -24.44 14.31
N GLU A 136 33.04 -23.26 14.56
CA GLU A 136 32.72 -22.76 15.90
C GLU A 136 31.58 -23.54 16.58
N GLY A 137 30.99 -24.54 15.90
CA GLY A 137 29.91 -25.36 16.43
C GLY A 137 28.52 -24.79 16.23
N ARG A 138 28.35 -23.71 15.44
CA ARG A 138 27.02 -23.25 15.07
C ARG A 138 26.31 -24.34 14.28
N GLN A 139 25.04 -24.53 14.54
CA GLN A 139 24.22 -25.56 13.88
C GLN A 139 24.19 -25.44 12.35
N MET A 140 24.45 -24.25 11.82
CA MET A 140 24.52 -23.94 10.40
C MET A 140 25.55 -22.83 10.15
N GLY A 141 26.36 -23.00 9.12
CA GLY A 141 27.08 -21.92 8.48
C GLY A 141 26.44 -21.60 7.12
N GLN A 142 26.42 -20.34 6.75
CA GLN A 142 25.88 -19.89 5.47
C GLN A 142 26.64 -18.69 4.92
N GLU A 143 26.73 -18.60 3.61
CA GLU A 143 27.30 -17.42 2.94
C GLU A 143 26.86 -17.36 1.49
N VAL A 144 26.52 -16.16 1.02
CA VAL A 144 26.33 -15.87 -0.40
C VAL A 144 27.68 -15.50 -1.01
N VAL A 145 28.14 -16.29 -1.97
CA VAL A 145 29.46 -16.15 -2.56
C VAL A 145 29.40 -16.19 -4.09
N ILE A 146 30.44 -15.67 -4.73
CA ILE A 146 30.77 -16.08 -6.09
C ILE A 146 31.54 -17.40 -5.97
N SER A 147 30.96 -18.45 -6.53
CA SER A 147 31.57 -19.80 -6.48
C SER A 147 32.94 -19.82 -7.15
N ARG A 148 33.92 -20.32 -6.44
CA ARG A 148 35.27 -20.55 -7.03
C ARG A 148 35.30 -21.69 -8.06
N THR A 149 34.25 -22.53 -8.07
CA THR A 149 34.11 -23.66 -9.00
C THR A 149 33.37 -23.24 -10.28
N THR A 150 32.25 -22.52 -10.17
CA THR A 150 31.41 -22.19 -11.32
C THR A 150 31.54 -20.75 -11.77
N GLY A 151 32.12 -19.84 -10.97
CA GLY A 151 32.15 -18.39 -11.23
C GLY A 151 30.79 -17.72 -11.11
N GLN A 152 29.73 -18.42 -10.69
CA GLN A 152 28.39 -17.94 -10.57
C GLN A 152 28.02 -17.64 -9.11
N PRO A 153 27.03 -16.75 -8.84
CA PRO A 153 26.47 -16.58 -7.52
C PRO A 153 25.90 -17.88 -6.97
N ALA A 154 26.21 -18.18 -5.72
CA ALA A 154 25.78 -19.40 -5.06
C ALA A 154 25.58 -19.17 -3.57
N VAL A 155 24.69 -19.93 -2.97
CA VAL A 155 24.58 -20.05 -1.52
C VAL A 155 25.32 -21.28 -1.09
N ILE A 156 26.25 -21.11 -0.14
CA ILE A 156 26.91 -22.21 0.52
C ILE A 156 26.22 -22.41 1.87
N LEU A 157 25.76 -23.63 2.10
CA LEU A 157 25.23 -24.08 3.39
C LEU A 157 26.20 -25.11 3.95
N SER A 158 26.45 -25.05 5.26
CA SER A 158 27.36 -25.95 5.93
C SER A 158 26.89 -26.34 7.32
N VAL A 159 27.34 -27.49 7.78
CA VAL A 159 27.08 -27.98 9.13
C VAL A 159 28.39 -28.57 9.73
N PRO A 160 28.57 -28.53 11.07
CA PRO A 160 29.68 -29.21 11.71
C PRO A 160 29.55 -30.73 11.61
N ILE A 161 30.64 -31.41 11.42
CA ILE A 161 30.77 -32.86 11.56
C ILE A 161 31.24 -33.12 12.99
N TRP A 162 30.37 -33.74 13.78
CA TRP A 162 30.64 -34.00 15.19
C TRP A 162 31.15 -35.42 15.44
N GLN A 163 32.06 -35.54 16.38
CA GLN A 163 32.38 -36.83 17.03
C GLN A 163 32.40 -36.57 18.54
N LEU A 164 31.45 -37.16 19.26
CA LEU A 164 31.18 -36.81 20.65
C LEU A 164 30.95 -35.30 20.77
N ASP A 165 31.69 -34.59 21.59
CA ASP A 165 31.54 -33.14 21.81
C ASP A 165 32.57 -32.29 21.01
N LYS A 166 33.29 -32.90 20.05
CA LYS A 166 34.28 -32.20 19.24
C LYS A 166 33.88 -32.10 17.79
N VAL A 167 34.03 -30.90 17.21
CA VAL A 167 33.92 -30.70 15.77
C VAL A 167 35.16 -31.20 15.06
N LEU A 168 35.02 -32.23 14.23
CA LEU A 168 36.09 -32.83 13.44
C LEU A 168 36.34 -32.10 12.12
N GLY A 169 35.35 -31.42 11.63
CA GLY A 169 35.39 -30.70 10.37
C GLY A 169 34.04 -30.17 10.01
N VAL A 170 33.87 -29.74 8.77
CA VAL A 170 32.65 -29.11 8.24
C VAL A 170 32.22 -29.82 6.97
N LEU A 171 30.98 -30.25 6.89
CA LEU A 171 30.34 -30.65 5.63
C LEU A 171 29.63 -29.43 5.02
N ALA A 172 29.91 -29.14 3.77
CA ALA A 172 29.33 -28.01 3.05
C ALA A 172 28.81 -28.42 1.69
N VAL A 173 27.77 -27.74 1.25
CA VAL A 173 27.24 -27.84 -0.12
C VAL A 173 27.14 -26.46 -0.75
N GLY A 174 27.56 -26.38 -2.01
CA GLY A 174 27.29 -25.25 -2.88
C GLY A 174 26.01 -25.53 -3.67
N THR A 175 24.99 -24.69 -3.47
CA THR A 175 23.70 -24.85 -4.11
C THR A 175 23.50 -23.80 -5.18
N SER A 176 22.93 -24.20 -6.31
CA SER A 176 22.36 -23.27 -7.25
C SER A 176 21.13 -22.62 -6.61
N ILE A 177 21.10 -21.31 -6.60
CA ILE A 177 19.94 -20.55 -6.12
C ILE A 177 18.91 -20.30 -7.23
N SER A 178 19.07 -20.94 -8.39
CA SER A 178 18.20 -20.72 -9.56
C SER A 178 16.72 -20.92 -9.24
N ASP A 179 16.37 -21.97 -8.49
CA ASP A 179 14.99 -22.28 -8.17
C ASP A 179 14.38 -21.23 -7.22
N VAL A 180 15.12 -20.87 -6.14
CA VAL A 180 14.71 -19.83 -5.20
C VAL A 180 14.63 -18.48 -5.91
N THR A 181 15.67 -18.16 -6.71
CA THR A 181 15.70 -16.91 -7.48
C THR A 181 14.55 -16.83 -8.47
N THR A 182 14.27 -17.92 -9.19
CA THR A 182 13.17 -17.95 -10.18
C THR A 182 11.81 -17.84 -9.50
N THR A 183 11.60 -18.55 -8.39
CA THR A 183 10.35 -18.48 -7.64
C THR A 183 10.10 -17.07 -7.08
N ILE A 184 11.12 -16.47 -6.46
CA ILE A 184 11.04 -15.12 -5.90
C ILE A 184 10.90 -14.06 -6.99
N ALA A 185 11.67 -14.16 -8.08
CA ALA A 185 11.59 -13.21 -9.19
C ALA A 185 10.24 -13.25 -9.94
N ASN A 186 9.57 -14.41 -9.93
CA ASN A 186 8.25 -14.59 -10.52
C ASN A 186 7.10 -14.19 -9.57
N ALA A 187 7.38 -13.94 -8.31
CA ALA A 187 6.40 -13.47 -7.33
C ALA A 187 6.06 -12.00 -7.60
N LYS A 188 5.10 -11.78 -8.50
CA LYS A 188 4.60 -10.44 -8.85
C LYS A 188 3.50 -9.98 -7.90
N ILE A 189 3.51 -8.70 -7.56
CA ILE A 189 2.50 -8.04 -6.74
C ILE A 189 1.92 -6.88 -7.55
N GLY A 190 0.70 -7.02 -8.08
CA GLY A 190 0.14 -6.06 -9.04
C GLY A 190 0.98 -6.01 -10.32
N GLN A 191 1.20 -4.82 -10.85
CA GLN A 191 1.96 -4.59 -12.08
C GLN A 191 3.43 -4.22 -11.81
N THR A 192 3.68 -3.40 -10.78
CA THR A 192 5.02 -2.88 -10.46
C THR A 192 5.70 -3.63 -9.33
N GLY A 193 4.90 -4.33 -8.50
CA GLY A 193 5.42 -4.95 -7.29
C GLY A 193 6.14 -6.28 -7.54
N PHE A 194 7.14 -6.53 -6.71
CA PHE A 194 7.95 -7.73 -6.73
C PHE A 194 8.48 -8.07 -5.34
N VAL A 195 9.07 -9.25 -5.24
CA VAL A 195 9.73 -9.74 -4.03
C VAL A 195 11.23 -9.85 -4.28
N PHE A 196 12.03 -9.61 -3.26
CA PHE A 196 13.47 -9.88 -3.28
C PHE A 196 13.96 -10.42 -1.93
N LEU A 197 15.12 -11.06 -1.96
CA LEU A 197 15.75 -11.71 -0.81
C LEU A 197 17.20 -11.29 -0.72
N VAL A 198 17.64 -10.94 0.48
CA VAL A 198 19.05 -10.62 0.79
C VAL A 198 19.51 -11.40 2.03
N ASP A 199 20.82 -11.62 2.13
CA ASP A 199 21.42 -12.19 3.35
C ASP A 199 21.47 -11.15 4.49
N ASP A 200 22.00 -11.56 5.63
CA ASP A 200 22.19 -10.71 6.81
C ASP A 200 23.15 -9.53 6.59
N GLY A 201 24.05 -9.66 5.62
CA GLY A 201 24.94 -8.59 5.15
C GLY A 201 24.35 -7.69 4.08
N GLY A 202 23.12 -7.96 3.61
CA GLY A 202 22.46 -7.23 2.54
C GLY A 202 22.94 -7.62 1.12
N LYS A 203 23.65 -8.75 0.95
CA LYS A 203 23.96 -9.28 -0.39
C LYS A 203 22.70 -9.87 -1.01
N VAL A 204 22.54 -9.67 -2.31
CA VAL A 204 21.40 -10.20 -3.06
C VAL A 204 21.49 -11.72 -3.18
N ILE A 205 20.46 -12.39 -2.69
CA ILE A 205 20.21 -13.82 -2.94
C ILE A 205 19.30 -13.97 -4.15
N ALA A 206 18.18 -13.23 -4.17
CA ALA A 206 17.22 -13.21 -5.27
C ALA A 206 16.66 -11.80 -5.46
N HIS A 207 16.69 -11.30 -6.70
CA HIS A 207 16.10 -10.02 -7.08
C HIS A 207 15.80 -10.03 -8.57
N PRO A 208 14.72 -9.43 -9.06
CA PRO A 208 14.40 -9.40 -10.50
C PRO A 208 15.52 -8.79 -11.36
N THR A 209 16.18 -7.75 -10.88
CA THR A 209 17.16 -6.98 -11.65
C THR A 209 18.50 -6.78 -10.96
N ALA A 210 18.53 -6.52 -9.63
CA ALA A 210 19.77 -6.25 -8.90
C ALA A 210 20.62 -7.51 -8.75
N ARG A 211 21.95 -7.35 -8.88
CA ARG A 211 22.94 -8.45 -8.74
C ARG A 211 23.92 -8.23 -7.60
N ASP A 212 24.01 -6.99 -7.14
CA ASP A 212 24.97 -6.57 -6.12
C ASP A 212 24.34 -6.51 -4.73
N SER A 213 25.01 -5.80 -3.82
CA SER A 213 24.55 -5.65 -2.45
C SER A 213 23.43 -4.60 -2.34
N LEU A 214 22.38 -4.95 -1.61
CA LEU A 214 21.28 -4.06 -1.21
C LEU A 214 21.38 -3.68 0.29
N LYS A 215 22.57 -3.66 0.87
CA LYS A 215 22.79 -3.34 2.28
C LYS A 215 22.21 -1.98 2.69
N ALA A 216 22.32 -1.00 1.80
CA ALA A 216 21.78 0.35 2.01
C ALA A 216 20.32 0.51 1.53
N HIS A 217 19.67 -0.59 1.09
CA HIS A 217 18.29 -0.50 0.62
C HIS A 217 17.35 -0.05 1.75
N PRO A 218 16.48 0.97 1.53
CA PRO A 218 15.66 1.55 2.60
C PRO A 218 14.80 0.53 3.36
N ALA A 219 14.26 -0.47 2.67
CA ALA A 219 13.45 -1.51 3.31
C ALA A 219 14.29 -2.46 4.18
N VAL A 220 15.55 -2.73 3.81
CA VAL A 220 16.48 -3.57 4.59
C VAL A 220 16.96 -2.80 5.83
N VAL A 221 17.38 -1.55 5.65
CA VAL A 221 17.81 -0.68 6.74
C VAL A 221 16.64 -0.34 7.68
N GLY A 222 15.47 -0.05 7.12
CA GLY A 222 14.28 0.33 7.85
C GLY A 222 13.67 -0.79 8.71
N LEU A 223 13.94 -2.06 8.37
CA LEU A 223 13.57 -3.20 9.20
C LEU A 223 14.35 -3.18 10.54
N GLY A 224 15.64 -2.79 10.49
CA GLY A 224 16.48 -2.67 11.68
C GLY A 224 16.55 -3.96 12.49
N GLY A 225 16.16 -3.86 13.76
CA GLY A 225 16.09 -5.01 14.69
C GLY A 225 14.75 -5.77 14.67
N ASP A 226 13.73 -5.25 13.98
CA ASP A 226 12.40 -5.85 13.94
C ASP A 226 12.43 -7.18 13.17
N GLN A 227 11.52 -8.09 13.51
CA GLN A 227 11.33 -9.34 12.76
C GLN A 227 10.53 -9.10 11.48
N ARG A 228 9.56 -8.18 11.53
CA ARG A 228 8.69 -7.84 10.41
C ARG A 228 8.20 -6.40 10.52
N LYS A 229 8.09 -5.70 9.40
CA LYS A 229 7.68 -4.30 9.39
C LYS A 229 7.18 -3.84 8.03
N GLN A 230 6.10 -3.08 8.04
CA GLN A 230 5.66 -2.31 6.88
C GLN A 230 6.43 -0.99 6.82
N LEU A 231 6.82 -0.59 5.63
CA LEU A 231 7.66 0.58 5.37
C LEU A 231 7.14 1.33 4.15
N VAL A 232 7.24 2.66 4.20
CA VAL A 232 7.06 3.51 3.01
C VAL A 232 8.33 4.33 2.84
N TYR A 233 8.91 4.29 1.64
CA TYR A 233 10.15 5.00 1.33
C TYR A 233 10.12 5.53 -0.10
N THR A 234 11.09 6.36 -0.44
CA THR A 234 11.32 6.82 -1.81
C THR A 234 12.51 6.07 -2.38
N ASP A 235 12.35 5.48 -3.55
CA ASP A 235 13.40 4.75 -4.24
C ASP A 235 14.41 5.70 -4.93
N SER A 236 15.43 5.12 -5.55
CA SER A 236 16.48 5.89 -6.27
C SER A 236 15.96 6.64 -7.50
N SER A 237 14.78 6.30 -8.01
CA SER A 237 14.12 7.00 -9.13
C SER A 237 13.20 8.13 -8.68
N GLY A 238 13.07 8.37 -7.38
CA GLY A 238 12.18 9.36 -6.79
C GLY A 238 10.74 8.90 -6.62
N LYS A 239 10.42 7.63 -6.87
CA LYS A 239 9.09 7.06 -6.68
C LYS A 239 8.88 6.63 -5.23
N ARG A 240 7.67 6.86 -4.73
CA ARG A 240 7.23 6.33 -3.44
C ARG A 240 6.92 4.83 -3.58
N VAL A 241 7.42 4.05 -2.65
CA VAL A 241 7.25 2.59 -2.61
C VAL A 241 6.71 2.21 -1.24
N ILE A 242 5.73 1.31 -1.23
CA ILE A 242 5.27 0.64 -0.03
C ILE A 242 5.83 -0.78 -0.01
N ALA A 243 6.38 -1.19 1.11
CA ALA A 243 7.03 -2.49 1.26
C ALA A 243 6.67 -3.13 2.60
N PHE A 244 6.73 -4.46 2.62
CA PHE A 244 6.71 -5.27 3.82
C PHE A 244 8.00 -6.09 3.86
N ALA A 245 8.80 -5.87 4.90
CA ALA A 245 10.06 -6.57 5.12
C ALA A 245 9.92 -7.56 6.27
N GLU A 246 10.49 -8.75 6.11
CA GLU A 246 10.42 -9.82 7.10
C GLU A 246 11.72 -10.61 7.13
N LYS A 247 12.17 -11.00 8.33
CA LYS A 247 13.30 -11.90 8.51
C LYS A 247 12.87 -13.35 8.43
N THR A 248 13.60 -14.12 7.62
CA THR A 248 13.49 -15.57 7.62
C THR A 248 14.05 -16.14 8.93
N LYS A 249 13.69 -17.37 9.24
CA LYS A 249 14.24 -18.13 10.37
C LYS A 249 15.78 -18.19 10.40
N TYR A 250 16.40 -18.04 9.24
CA TYR A 250 17.84 -18.13 9.05
C TYR A 250 18.54 -16.78 8.96
N GLY A 251 17.84 -15.68 9.27
CA GLY A 251 18.39 -14.34 9.36
C GLY A 251 18.44 -13.58 8.03
N TRP A 252 17.96 -14.17 6.92
CA TRP A 252 17.83 -13.44 5.66
C TRP A 252 16.65 -12.47 5.73
N THR A 253 16.71 -11.43 4.93
CA THR A 253 15.62 -10.45 4.85
C THR A 253 14.89 -10.59 3.52
N LEU A 254 13.59 -10.90 3.60
CA LEU A 254 12.70 -10.91 2.48
C LEU A 254 11.91 -9.61 2.45
N VAL A 255 11.77 -9.01 1.27
CA VAL A 255 11.04 -7.76 1.08
C VAL A 255 10.05 -7.94 -0.06
N ALA A 256 8.78 -7.73 0.23
CA ALA A 256 7.70 -7.60 -0.74
C ALA A 256 7.36 -6.13 -0.91
N GLN A 257 7.41 -5.58 -2.13
CA GLN A 257 7.22 -4.16 -2.38
C GLN A 257 6.37 -3.89 -3.62
N GLN A 258 5.78 -2.67 -3.67
CA GLN A 258 4.98 -2.20 -4.78
C GLN A 258 5.04 -0.67 -4.84
N ASP A 259 4.89 -0.07 -6.03
CA ASP A 259 4.75 1.39 -6.17
C ASP A 259 3.54 1.87 -5.36
N TYR A 260 3.74 2.93 -4.57
CA TYR A 260 2.71 3.49 -3.70
C TYR A 260 1.50 3.99 -4.50
N ASP A 261 1.77 4.67 -5.61
CA ASP A 261 0.72 5.25 -6.45
C ASP A 261 -0.14 4.16 -7.12
N GLU A 262 0.47 3.03 -7.53
CA GLU A 262 -0.28 1.88 -8.01
C GLU A 262 -1.12 1.24 -6.90
N ALA A 263 -0.51 1.05 -5.72
CA ALA A 263 -1.20 0.42 -4.58
C ALA A 263 -2.44 1.22 -4.14
N TYR A 264 -2.38 2.56 -4.21
CA TYR A 264 -3.46 3.47 -3.84
C TYR A 264 -4.28 4.01 -5.03
N GLN A 265 -4.02 3.54 -6.25
CA GLN A 265 -4.76 3.95 -7.46
C GLN A 265 -6.28 3.81 -7.30
N PRO A 266 -6.83 2.71 -6.76
CA PRO A 266 -8.29 2.59 -6.60
C PRO A 266 -8.90 3.70 -5.74
N LEU A 267 -8.18 4.15 -4.70
CA LEU A 267 -8.62 5.26 -3.85
C LEU A 267 -8.61 6.61 -4.60
N THR A 268 -7.57 6.85 -5.41
CA THR A 268 -7.46 8.09 -6.19
C THR A 268 -8.53 8.17 -7.27
N GLU A 269 -8.85 7.06 -7.94
CA GLU A 269 -9.91 6.96 -8.94
C GLU A 269 -11.29 7.17 -8.32
N ALA A 270 -11.57 6.50 -7.20
CA ALA A 270 -12.83 6.65 -6.47
C ALA A 270 -12.99 8.09 -5.96
N ASN A 271 -11.94 8.68 -5.39
CA ASN A 271 -11.96 10.06 -4.91
C ASN A 271 -12.17 11.08 -6.05
N THR A 272 -11.52 10.88 -7.19
CA THR A 272 -11.71 11.73 -8.38
C THR A 272 -13.15 11.69 -8.87
N SER A 273 -13.72 10.48 -8.97
CA SER A 273 -15.13 10.29 -9.36
C SER A 273 -16.10 10.95 -8.37
N ALA A 274 -15.83 10.82 -7.07
CA ALA A 274 -16.61 11.45 -6.01
C ALA A 274 -16.53 12.99 -6.08
N LEU A 275 -15.35 13.56 -6.33
CA LEU A 275 -15.18 15.00 -6.48
C LEU A 275 -15.88 15.57 -7.72
N ILE A 276 -15.88 14.85 -8.84
CA ILE A 276 -16.63 15.21 -10.04
C ILE A 276 -18.14 15.23 -9.74
N LEU A 277 -18.65 14.18 -9.10
CA LEU A 277 -20.07 14.11 -8.71
C LEU A 277 -20.45 15.22 -7.73
N LEU A 278 -19.59 15.50 -6.75
CA LEU A 278 -19.75 16.61 -5.82
C LEU A 278 -19.84 17.95 -6.56
N GLY A 279 -18.95 18.20 -7.52
CA GLY A 279 -18.95 19.41 -8.34
C GLY A 279 -20.26 19.59 -9.15
N ILE A 280 -20.72 18.50 -9.77
CA ILE A 280 -22.01 18.50 -10.50
C ILE A 280 -23.16 18.79 -9.54
N THR A 281 -23.17 18.17 -8.36
CA THR A 281 -24.20 18.39 -7.34
C THR A 281 -24.20 19.84 -6.84
N ILE A 282 -23.03 20.43 -6.58
CA ILE A 282 -22.90 21.83 -6.19
C ILE A 282 -23.49 22.75 -7.26
N LEU A 283 -23.15 22.54 -8.53
CA LEU A 283 -23.68 23.33 -9.66
C LEU A 283 -25.21 23.21 -9.73
N PHE A 284 -25.73 21.99 -9.63
CA PHE A 284 -27.17 21.75 -9.63
C PHE A 284 -27.89 22.49 -8.48
N VAL A 285 -27.34 22.39 -7.26
CA VAL A 285 -27.89 23.07 -6.07
C VAL A 285 -27.85 24.58 -6.24
N LEU A 286 -26.77 25.15 -6.79
CA LEU A 286 -26.65 26.58 -7.06
C LEU A 286 -27.75 27.04 -8.04
N VAL A 287 -27.90 26.33 -9.15
CA VAL A 287 -28.92 26.67 -10.17
C VAL A 287 -30.34 26.52 -9.59
N ALA A 288 -30.62 25.40 -8.94
CA ALA A 288 -31.92 25.15 -8.32
C ALA A 288 -32.25 26.20 -7.24
N SER A 289 -31.31 26.52 -6.37
CA SER A 289 -31.44 27.53 -5.33
C SER A 289 -31.69 28.93 -5.92
N TYR A 290 -30.96 29.30 -6.98
CA TYR A 290 -31.15 30.58 -7.67
C TYR A 290 -32.54 30.68 -8.29
N LEU A 291 -33.00 29.64 -8.99
CA LEU A 291 -34.33 29.62 -9.61
C LEU A 291 -35.42 29.66 -8.54
N LEU A 292 -35.32 28.87 -7.49
CA LEU A 292 -36.31 28.79 -6.41
C LEU A 292 -36.38 30.11 -5.62
N ALA A 293 -35.22 30.65 -5.22
CA ALA A 293 -35.16 31.94 -4.53
C ALA A 293 -35.74 33.08 -5.40
N GLY A 294 -35.48 33.05 -6.72
CA GLY A 294 -36.08 34.00 -7.69
C GLY A 294 -37.59 33.85 -7.80
N ALA A 295 -38.09 32.62 -7.91
CA ALA A 295 -39.52 32.31 -8.03
C ALA A 295 -40.34 32.72 -6.79
N LEU A 296 -39.72 32.71 -5.61
CA LEU A 296 -40.37 33.14 -4.36
C LEU A 296 -40.18 34.64 -4.08
N THR A 297 -38.96 35.13 -4.17
CA THR A 297 -38.61 36.49 -3.71
C THR A 297 -39.10 37.57 -4.66
N ARG A 298 -39.05 37.36 -5.99
CA ARG A 298 -39.49 38.39 -6.98
C ARG A 298 -40.97 38.75 -6.86
N PRO A 299 -41.92 37.79 -6.82
CA PRO A 299 -43.31 38.08 -6.63
C PRO A 299 -43.61 38.76 -5.29
N ILE A 300 -43.02 38.29 -4.19
CA ILE A 300 -43.19 38.88 -2.85
C ILE A 300 -42.76 40.36 -2.86
N ARG A 301 -41.59 40.66 -3.43
CA ARG A 301 -41.09 42.03 -3.53
C ARG A 301 -42.00 42.93 -4.38
N ARG A 302 -42.57 42.41 -5.48
CA ARG A 302 -43.55 43.12 -6.29
C ARG A 302 -44.82 43.42 -5.50
N LEU A 303 -45.37 42.42 -4.82
CA LEU A 303 -46.58 42.61 -3.98
C LEU A 303 -46.33 43.63 -2.87
N THR A 304 -45.16 43.64 -2.25
CA THR A 304 -44.77 44.64 -1.25
C THR A 304 -44.73 46.04 -1.85
N GLN A 305 -44.15 46.22 -3.05
CA GLN A 305 -44.13 47.51 -3.73
C GLN A 305 -45.51 48.01 -4.14
N ILE A 306 -46.36 47.09 -4.62
CA ILE A 306 -47.78 47.44 -4.98
C ILE A 306 -48.54 47.82 -3.72
N SER A 307 -48.40 47.07 -2.61
CA SER A 307 -49.06 47.39 -1.34
C SER A 307 -48.60 48.73 -0.77
N ASP A 308 -47.33 49.07 -0.88
CA ASP A 308 -46.81 50.40 -0.50
C ASP A 308 -47.31 51.48 -1.42
N GLY A 309 -47.45 51.22 -2.74
CA GLY A 309 -48.14 52.12 -3.71
C GLY A 309 -49.60 52.38 -3.36
N ILE A 310 -50.34 51.31 -3.02
CA ILE A 310 -51.76 51.44 -2.61
C ILE A 310 -51.92 52.35 -1.39
N SER A 311 -51.00 52.15 -0.38
CA SER A 311 -51.03 53.01 0.84
C SER A 311 -50.73 54.47 0.58
N ARG A 312 -50.06 54.81 -0.53
CA ARG A 312 -49.77 56.17 -0.99
C ARG A 312 -50.77 56.71 -2.00
N GLY A 313 -51.91 55.99 -2.21
CA GLY A 313 -53.00 56.44 -3.12
C GLY A 313 -52.87 55.98 -4.57
N ASN A 314 -51.88 55.23 -4.95
CA ASN A 314 -51.77 54.67 -6.29
C ASN A 314 -52.57 53.35 -6.40
N LEU A 315 -53.83 53.51 -6.80
CA LEU A 315 -54.84 52.44 -6.93
C LEU A 315 -54.94 51.87 -8.36
N ALA A 316 -54.08 52.34 -9.30
CA ALA A 316 -54.11 51.88 -10.69
C ALA A 316 -53.24 50.65 -10.99
N ALA A 317 -52.35 50.25 -10.09
CA ALA A 317 -51.40 49.18 -10.34
C ALA A 317 -52.08 47.80 -10.47
N ALA A 318 -51.82 47.08 -11.56
CA ALA A 318 -52.33 45.71 -11.77
C ALA A 318 -51.52 44.70 -11.02
N ILE A 319 -52.19 43.74 -10.35
CA ILE A 319 -51.51 42.64 -9.60
C ILE A 319 -51.53 41.39 -10.47
N ALA A 320 -50.43 41.13 -11.18
CA ALA A 320 -50.30 39.98 -12.07
C ALA A 320 -50.34 38.64 -11.31
N GLU A 321 -49.86 38.60 -10.08
CA GLU A 321 -49.72 37.43 -9.20
C GLU A 321 -51.09 36.86 -8.74
N VAL A 322 -52.23 37.54 -8.96
CA VAL A 322 -53.59 37.03 -8.68
C VAL A 322 -53.87 35.68 -9.38
N ARG A 323 -53.25 35.46 -10.54
CA ARG A 323 -53.45 34.25 -11.35
C ARG A 323 -52.69 33.03 -10.81
N ARG A 324 -51.83 33.19 -9.82
CA ARG A 324 -51.10 32.06 -9.22
C ARG A 324 -52.02 31.20 -8.35
N SER A 325 -51.76 29.90 -8.34
CA SER A 325 -52.52 28.92 -7.55
C SER A 325 -51.89 28.59 -6.17
N ASP A 326 -50.75 29.21 -5.84
CA ASP A 326 -50.01 29.01 -4.59
C ASP A 326 -50.36 30.07 -3.52
N GLU A 327 -49.63 30.03 -2.39
CA GLU A 327 -49.83 30.96 -1.26
C GLU A 327 -49.54 32.40 -1.66
N ILE A 328 -48.65 32.63 -2.62
CA ILE A 328 -48.33 33.95 -3.16
C ILE A 328 -49.55 34.47 -3.95
N GLY A 329 -50.22 33.61 -4.70
CA GLY A 329 -51.47 33.96 -5.38
C GLY A 329 -52.61 34.27 -4.39
N SER A 330 -52.68 33.55 -3.29
CA SER A 330 -53.65 33.83 -2.23
C SER A 330 -53.40 35.19 -1.57
N LEU A 331 -52.14 35.53 -1.29
CA LEU A 331 -51.75 36.86 -0.80
C LEU A 331 -52.06 37.94 -1.82
N ALA A 332 -51.80 37.73 -3.12
CA ALA A 332 -52.07 38.66 -4.18
C ALA A 332 -53.56 38.94 -4.28
N ARG A 333 -54.43 37.93 -4.20
CA ARG A 333 -55.90 38.09 -4.16
C ARG A 333 -56.38 38.86 -2.93
N ALA A 334 -55.77 38.70 -1.76
CA ALA A 334 -56.09 39.48 -0.56
C ALA A 334 -55.73 40.95 -0.72
N ILE A 335 -54.54 41.25 -1.28
CA ILE A 335 -54.12 42.64 -1.58
C ILE A 335 -55.04 43.28 -2.64
N GLU A 336 -55.47 42.50 -3.64
CA GLU A 336 -56.43 42.98 -4.66
C GLU A 336 -57.79 43.36 -4.06
N ARG A 337 -58.36 42.54 -3.13
CA ARG A 337 -59.56 42.87 -2.39
C ARG A 337 -59.39 44.12 -1.55
N LEU A 338 -58.27 44.31 -0.87
CA LEU A 338 -57.95 45.51 -0.11
C LEU A 338 -57.94 46.77 -1.03
N ARG A 339 -57.25 46.66 -2.17
CA ARG A 339 -57.18 47.73 -3.18
C ARG A 339 -58.57 48.15 -3.64
N ALA A 340 -59.46 47.17 -3.99
CA ALA A 340 -60.76 47.38 -4.41
C ALA A 340 -61.62 48.11 -3.34
N SER A 341 -61.46 47.68 -2.08
CA SER A 341 -62.17 48.32 -0.95
C SER A 341 -61.76 49.79 -0.73
N VAL A 342 -60.42 50.04 -0.76
CA VAL A 342 -59.84 51.38 -0.62
C VAL A 342 -60.32 52.27 -1.78
N LYS A 343 -60.33 51.78 -3.02
CA LYS A 343 -60.84 52.53 -4.20
C LYS A 343 -62.26 52.90 -4.04
N LEU A 344 -63.14 51.98 -3.65
CA LEU A 344 -64.55 52.28 -3.39
C LEU A 344 -64.73 53.32 -2.29
N ALA A 345 -63.93 53.32 -1.24
CA ALA A 345 -63.99 54.31 -0.15
C ALA A 345 -63.58 55.72 -0.66
N VAL A 346 -62.54 55.83 -1.45
CA VAL A 346 -62.06 57.09 -2.04
C VAL A 346 -63.05 57.64 -3.03
N ASP A 347 -63.59 56.77 -3.90
CA ASP A 347 -64.59 57.18 -4.89
C ASP A 347 -65.87 57.72 -4.20
N ARG A 348 -66.33 57.11 -3.12
CA ARG A 348 -67.45 57.59 -2.31
C ARG A 348 -67.18 58.93 -1.64
N LEU A 349 -65.99 59.16 -1.13
CA LEU A 349 -65.59 60.42 -0.52
C LEU A 349 -65.41 61.53 -1.55
N GLY A 350 -65.01 61.21 -2.78
CA GLY A 350 -64.91 62.18 -3.91
C GLY A 350 -66.20 62.54 -4.52
N THR A 351 -67.25 61.73 -4.42
CA THR A 351 -68.62 62.02 -4.90
C THR A 351 -69.50 62.73 -3.86
N ALA A 352 -69.02 62.87 -2.63
CA ALA A 352 -69.69 63.56 -1.51
C ALA A 352 -69.25 65.05 -1.36
N ARG A 353 -68.43 65.55 -2.29
CA ARG A 353 -68.11 66.98 -2.46
C ARG A 353 -68.73 67.52 -3.72
#